data_a54179c97fab94516e525d6be5edf5a4
#
_entry.id   a54179c97fab94516e525d6be5edf5a4
#
_cell.length_a   1.000
_cell.length_b   1.000
_cell.length_c   1.000
_cell.angle_alpha   90.00
_cell.angle_beta   90.00
_cell.angle_gamma   90.00
#
_symmetry.space_group_name_H-M   'P 1'
#
loop_
_entity.id
_entity.type
_entity.pdbx_description
1 polymer ?
#
loop_
_entity_poly.entity_id
_entity_poly.type
_entity_poly.pdbx_seq_one_letter_code
_entity_poly.pdbx_strand_id
1 'polypeptide(L)'
;MTEPMTEPASGPASEPVSGPARGPVAGPTPGTAHDVILHYYRPVKAPALREAVLPLARRATERGLRAHVERHWRFGPHLRLRLEGPADRVAAAARESAEALRAWVAAHPSVADRTEEQLLAEAAAAGRAELIAPPYGPLVPDNTVRVAPVEPAATTELHALLGAEPAALRDELMRTGLTPATSACAFLGEHGDTAEARVRLVVTALAAHASTHTDGLVGGHYSFLSHLEDFLVHEDPDGRLRAVFDRQWERGGPAVTELVRRVAAGDTRGWERDWAHWSATAWHRAERLLAAGVDLSGRSEEYRARAAALGDPAVAERWDFELRTRYSEFHRMVARSDPDGTMFGRTDYLVYRTTTNALYRLLAICDVRPVERYLAAHLVVRAVPELTGHRWQEHIGAAVARAEGAK
;
A
#
# COMPACT_ATOMS: atom_id res chain seq x y z
N MET A 1 9.15 -6.03 44.85
CA MET A 1 9.57 -4.64 45.14
C MET A 1 10.16 -4.12 43.86
N THR A 2 9.37 -3.36 43.14
CA THR A 2 9.63 -2.83 41.79
C THR A 2 9.94 -1.34 41.95
N GLU A 3 11.17 -0.94 41.67
CA GLU A 3 11.52 0.48 41.56
C GLU A 3 11.12 1.04 40.20
N PRO A 4 10.66 2.31 40.13
CA PRO A 4 10.31 2.95 38.89
C PRO A 4 11.52 3.52 38.16
N MET A 5 11.63 3.29 36.88
CA MET A 5 12.63 3.88 36.01
C MET A 5 12.40 5.38 35.84
N THR A 6 13.41 6.17 36.22
CA THR A 6 13.51 7.61 36.06
C THR A 6 13.77 7.99 34.59
N GLU A 7 13.05 9.03 34.09
CA GLU A 7 13.33 9.72 32.85
C GLU A 7 14.73 10.34 32.80
N PRO A 8 15.43 10.35 31.65
CA PRO A 8 16.66 11.12 31.51
C PRO A 8 16.34 12.62 31.23
N ALA A 9 17.05 13.45 32.00
CA ALA A 9 16.95 14.90 32.03
C ALA A 9 17.32 15.55 30.67
N SER A 10 16.53 16.57 30.32
CA SER A 10 16.72 17.46 29.18
C SER A 10 18.00 18.28 29.33
N GLY A 11 18.90 18.21 28.35
CA GLY A 11 20.04 19.12 28.19
C GLY A 11 19.63 20.48 27.62
N PRO A 12 20.40 21.54 27.79
CA PRO A 12 19.98 22.90 27.42
C PRO A 12 19.92 23.10 25.92
N ALA A 13 18.83 23.75 25.49
CA ALA A 13 18.59 24.16 24.12
C ALA A 13 19.58 25.24 23.65
N SER A 14 20.25 24.98 22.54
CA SER A 14 21.03 25.99 21.81
C SER A 14 20.09 26.90 21.03
N GLU A 15 20.22 28.21 21.18
CA GLU A 15 19.43 29.22 20.43
C GLU A 15 19.69 29.12 18.92
N PRO A 16 18.63 29.24 18.09
CA PRO A 16 18.81 29.27 16.65
C PRO A 16 19.26 30.66 16.16
N VAL A 17 20.34 30.71 15.42
CA VAL A 17 20.80 31.88 14.69
C VAL A 17 19.77 32.26 13.63
N SER A 18 19.20 33.47 13.76
CA SER A 18 18.23 34.03 12.82
C SER A 18 18.91 34.43 11.50
N GLY A 19 18.71 33.60 10.47
CA GLY A 19 18.96 33.98 9.09
C GLY A 19 17.79 34.82 8.53
N PRO A 20 18.00 35.64 7.44
CA PRO A 20 16.97 36.52 6.93
C PRO A 20 15.77 35.73 6.41
N ALA A 21 14.58 36.09 6.91
CA ALA A 21 13.30 35.51 6.51
C ALA A 21 13.09 35.66 4.98
N ARG A 22 13.12 34.57 4.26
CA ARG A 22 12.54 34.51 2.92
C ARG A 22 11.04 34.66 3.06
N GLY A 23 10.50 35.72 2.43
CA GLY A 23 9.07 35.97 2.38
C GLY A 23 8.30 34.75 1.85
N PRO A 24 7.03 34.57 2.22
CA PRO A 24 6.25 33.42 1.79
C PRO A 24 6.16 33.41 0.26
N VAL A 25 6.75 32.39 -0.35
CA VAL A 25 6.43 32.01 -1.74
C VAL A 25 4.94 31.67 -1.70
N ALA A 26 4.11 32.46 -2.41
CA ALA A 26 2.69 32.17 -2.55
C ALA A 26 2.53 30.74 -3.07
N GLY A 27 2.12 29.83 -2.19
CA GLY A 27 1.80 28.46 -2.56
C GLY A 27 0.63 28.49 -3.55
N PRO A 28 0.53 27.49 -4.45
CA PRO A 28 -0.58 27.42 -5.39
C PRO A 28 -1.88 27.49 -4.61
N THR A 29 -2.81 28.32 -5.09
CA THR A 29 -4.18 28.44 -4.55
C THR A 29 -4.75 27.05 -4.28
N PRO A 30 -5.36 26.77 -3.12
CA PRO A 30 -5.92 25.45 -2.82
C PRO A 30 -6.85 25.03 -3.94
N GLY A 31 -6.46 24.03 -4.70
CA GLY A 31 -7.26 23.51 -5.80
C GLY A 31 -8.50 22.80 -5.25
N THR A 32 -9.59 22.85 -5.98
CA THR A 32 -10.78 22.06 -5.69
C THR A 32 -10.51 20.59 -6.05
N ALA A 33 -11.00 19.65 -5.24
CA ALA A 33 -10.92 18.23 -5.52
C ALA A 33 -12.33 17.61 -5.61
N HIS A 34 -12.54 16.76 -6.62
CA HIS A 34 -13.76 15.98 -6.80
C HIS A 34 -13.44 14.51 -7.02
N ASP A 35 -14.29 13.65 -6.49
CA ASP A 35 -14.30 12.22 -6.76
C ASP A 35 -15.42 11.90 -7.75
N VAL A 36 -15.08 11.18 -8.81
CA VAL A 36 -16.05 10.50 -9.66
C VAL A 36 -16.05 9.03 -9.26
N ILE A 37 -17.15 8.57 -8.71
CA ILE A 37 -17.28 7.28 -8.04
C ILE A 37 -18.14 6.36 -8.89
N LEU A 38 -17.59 5.20 -9.28
CA LEU A 38 -18.30 4.13 -9.96
C LEU A 38 -18.53 2.96 -9.00
N HIS A 39 -19.75 2.78 -8.50
CA HIS A 39 -20.16 1.57 -7.78
C HIS A 39 -20.31 0.43 -8.78
N TYR A 40 -19.44 -0.57 -8.69
CA TYR A 40 -19.34 -1.67 -9.63
C TYR A 40 -19.03 -2.95 -8.86
N TYR A 41 -20.04 -3.79 -8.65
CA TYR A 41 -20.00 -4.88 -7.68
C TYR A 41 -19.41 -6.17 -8.25
N ARG A 42 -19.24 -6.22 -9.56
CA ARG A 42 -18.56 -7.36 -10.18
C ARG A 42 -17.18 -7.58 -9.52
N PRO A 43 -16.83 -8.83 -9.16
CA PRO A 43 -15.58 -9.13 -8.45
C PRO A 43 -14.33 -8.67 -9.19
N VAL A 44 -14.29 -8.92 -10.52
CA VAL A 44 -13.21 -8.49 -11.40
C VAL A 44 -13.53 -7.12 -11.99
N LYS A 45 -12.75 -6.11 -11.60
CA LYS A 45 -12.91 -4.72 -12.04
C LYS A 45 -11.95 -4.32 -13.16
N ALA A 46 -11.02 -5.23 -13.54
CA ALA A 46 -10.01 -4.96 -14.56
C ALA A 46 -10.60 -4.44 -15.89
N PRO A 47 -11.74 -4.93 -16.42
CA PRO A 47 -12.36 -4.34 -17.59
C PRO A 47 -12.79 -2.88 -17.38
N ALA A 48 -13.46 -2.57 -16.27
CA ALA A 48 -13.88 -1.19 -15.94
C ALA A 48 -12.67 -0.24 -15.79
N LEU A 49 -11.59 -0.73 -15.17
CA LEU A 49 -10.35 0.02 -15.05
C LEU A 49 -9.72 0.27 -16.42
N ARG A 50 -9.51 -0.77 -17.21
CA ARG A 50 -8.82 -0.72 -18.52
C ARG A 50 -9.55 0.13 -19.54
N GLU A 51 -10.87 -0.04 -19.62
CA GLU A 51 -11.70 0.50 -20.71
C GLU A 51 -12.31 1.87 -20.37
N ALA A 52 -12.49 2.17 -19.08
CA ALA A 52 -13.19 3.39 -18.67
C ALA A 52 -12.35 4.26 -17.72
N VAL A 53 -12.03 3.79 -16.50
CA VAL A 53 -11.53 4.67 -15.44
C VAL A 53 -10.11 5.17 -15.71
N LEU A 54 -9.16 4.29 -16.08
CA LEU A 54 -7.77 4.67 -16.36
C LEU A 54 -7.63 5.58 -17.60
N PRO A 55 -8.36 5.35 -18.71
CA PRO A 55 -8.39 6.30 -19.82
C PRO A 55 -8.88 7.70 -19.43
N LEU A 56 -9.88 7.79 -18.55
CA LEU A 56 -10.38 9.08 -18.03
C LEU A 56 -9.35 9.77 -17.14
N ALA A 57 -8.69 9.03 -16.24
CA ALA A 57 -7.62 9.55 -15.40
C ALA A 57 -6.47 10.12 -16.24
N ARG A 58 -6.04 9.37 -17.26
CA ARG A 58 -4.98 9.83 -18.18
C ARG A 58 -5.41 11.09 -18.95
N ARG A 59 -6.62 11.12 -19.51
CA ARG A 59 -7.16 12.30 -20.20
C ARG A 59 -7.21 13.54 -19.30
N ALA A 60 -7.58 13.38 -18.04
CA ALA A 60 -7.58 14.46 -17.06
C ALA A 60 -6.14 14.98 -16.83
N THR A 61 -5.17 14.08 -16.71
CA THR A 61 -3.73 14.43 -16.57
C THR A 61 -3.20 15.15 -17.81
N GLU A 62 -3.51 14.69 -19.02
CA GLU A 62 -3.14 15.33 -20.29
C GLU A 62 -3.70 16.76 -20.39
N ARG A 63 -4.85 17.01 -19.78
CA ARG A 63 -5.46 18.36 -19.67
C ARG A 63 -4.90 19.18 -18.50
N GLY A 64 -3.85 18.70 -17.82
CA GLY A 64 -3.16 19.40 -16.74
C GLY A 64 -3.92 19.42 -15.40
N LEU A 65 -4.83 18.47 -15.16
CA LEU A 65 -5.36 18.17 -13.83
C LEU A 65 -4.48 17.15 -13.13
N ARG A 66 -4.49 17.16 -11.80
CA ARG A 66 -3.95 16.05 -11.02
C ARG A 66 -5.04 14.99 -10.91
N ALA A 67 -4.72 13.78 -11.35
CA ALA A 67 -5.67 12.67 -11.32
C ALA A 67 -5.02 11.41 -10.75
N HIS A 68 -5.77 10.64 -9.96
CA HIS A 68 -5.41 9.28 -9.59
C HIS A 68 -6.67 8.43 -9.38
N VAL A 69 -6.46 7.12 -9.31
CA VAL A 69 -7.53 6.14 -9.14
C VAL A 69 -7.34 5.43 -7.81
N GLU A 70 -8.43 5.18 -7.12
CA GLU A 70 -8.46 4.36 -5.91
C GLU A 70 -9.57 3.30 -6.04
N ARG A 71 -9.41 2.21 -5.29
CA ARG A 71 -10.45 1.22 -5.08
C ARG A 71 -10.88 1.28 -3.63
N HIS A 72 -12.19 1.22 -3.39
CA HIS A 72 -12.73 1.26 -2.04
C HIS A 72 -13.96 0.36 -1.91
N TRP A 73 -14.32 0.05 -0.69
CA TRP A 73 -15.35 -0.93 -0.33
C TRP A 73 -16.50 -0.34 0.51
N ARG A 74 -16.26 0.81 1.18
CA ARG A 74 -17.25 1.44 2.08
C ARG A 74 -18.49 1.90 1.30
N PHE A 75 -19.68 1.55 1.75
CA PHE A 75 -20.95 1.76 1.08
C PHE A 75 -21.12 0.99 -0.25
N GLY A 76 -20.39 -0.10 -0.40
CA GLY A 76 -20.34 -0.98 -1.57
C GLY A 76 -19.04 -0.84 -2.37
N PRO A 77 -18.63 -1.94 -3.04
CA PRO A 77 -17.41 -1.96 -3.85
C PRO A 77 -17.44 -0.90 -4.95
N HIS A 78 -16.41 -0.03 -5.00
CA HIS A 78 -16.37 1.03 -6.01
C HIS A 78 -14.95 1.39 -6.44
N LEU A 79 -14.86 2.00 -7.62
CA LEU A 79 -13.69 2.69 -8.15
C LEU A 79 -13.91 4.20 -8.00
N ARG A 80 -12.87 4.90 -7.61
CA ARG A 80 -12.87 6.34 -7.40
C ARG A 80 -11.81 6.98 -8.29
N LEU A 81 -12.24 7.84 -9.20
CA LEU A 81 -11.37 8.73 -9.95
C LEU A 81 -11.33 10.07 -9.22
N ARG A 82 -10.21 10.40 -8.58
CA ARG A 82 -9.97 11.69 -7.96
C ARG A 82 -9.39 12.66 -8.96
N LEU A 83 -9.95 13.86 -9.00
CA LEU A 83 -9.55 14.96 -9.88
C LEU A 83 -9.28 16.20 -9.02
N GLU A 84 -8.13 16.83 -9.22
CA GLU A 84 -7.73 18.02 -8.48
C GLU A 84 -7.17 19.09 -9.43
N GLY A 85 -7.48 20.37 -9.15
CA GLY A 85 -7.01 21.50 -9.93
C GLY A 85 -7.91 22.71 -9.82
N PRO A 86 -7.90 23.64 -10.82
CA PRO A 86 -8.81 24.78 -10.86
C PRO A 86 -10.28 24.33 -10.88
N ALA A 87 -11.12 25.00 -10.08
CA ALA A 87 -12.49 24.56 -9.76
C ALA A 87 -13.37 24.33 -10.99
N ASP A 88 -13.34 25.24 -11.95
CA ASP A 88 -14.09 25.17 -13.20
C ASP A 88 -13.67 23.98 -14.07
N ARG A 89 -12.36 23.73 -14.16
CA ARG A 89 -11.79 22.62 -14.92
C ARG A 89 -12.08 21.28 -14.26
N VAL A 90 -11.97 21.21 -12.93
CA VAL A 90 -12.30 19.99 -12.16
C VAL A 90 -13.79 19.67 -12.32
N ALA A 91 -14.69 20.66 -12.18
CA ALA A 91 -16.13 20.46 -12.34
C ALA A 91 -16.51 20.00 -13.75
N ALA A 92 -15.87 20.55 -14.79
CA ALA A 92 -16.09 20.13 -16.17
C ALA A 92 -15.61 18.69 -16.40
N ALA A 93 -14.38 18.37 -15.98
CA ALA A 93 -13.79 17.03 -16.13
C ALA A 93 -14.56 15.96 -15.34
N ALA A 94 -15.07 16.30 -14.15
CA ALA A 94 -15.88 15.40 -13.32
C ALA A 94 -17.21 15.08 -14.00
N ARG A 95 -17.91 16.07 -14.60
CA ARG A 95 -19.14 15.84 -15.36
C ARG A 95 -18.90 14.95 -16.58
N GLU A 96 -17.90 15.31 -17.42
CA GLU A 96 -17.54 14.51 -18.60
C GLU A 96 -17.18 13.07 -18.22
N SER A 97 -16.42 12.89 -17.15
CA SER A 97 -16.04 11.55 -16.67
C SER A 97 -17.25 10.76 -16.18
N ALA A 98 -18.16 11.41 -15.45
CA ALA A 98 -19.37 10.76 -14.97
C ALA A 98 -20.31 10.35 -16.12
N GLU A 99 -20.45 11.17 -17.16
CA GLU A 99 -21.23 10.84 -18.37
C GLU A 99 -20.62 9.66 -19.11
N ALA A 100 -19.29 9.65 -19.30
CA ALA A 100 -18.58 8.55 -19.94
C ALA A 100 -18.71 7.24 -19.16
N LEU A 101 -18.59 7.30 -17.81
CA LEU A 101 -18.77 6.12 -16.96
C LEU A 101 -20.19 5.59 -16.98
N ARG A 102 -21.21 6.46 -16.99
CA ARG A 102 -22.62 6.03 -17.13
C ARG A 102 -22.86 5.34 -18.47
N ALA A 103 -22.33 5.89 -19.56
CA ALA A 103 -22.45 5.26 -20.87
C ALA A 103 -21.74 3.90 -20.91
N TRP A 104 -20.53 3.79 -20.32
CA TRP A 104 -19.80 2.54 -20.27
C TRP A 104 -20.55 1.48 -19.45
N VAL A 105 -21.05 1.83 -18.25
CA VAL A 105 -21.81 0.92 -17.37
C VAL A 105 -23.11 0.47 -18.02
N ALA A 106 -23.80 1.35 -18.75
CA ALA A 106 -25.01 0.96 -19.48
C ALA A 106 -24.75 -0.14 -20.54
N ALA A 107 -23.56 -0.11 -21.15
CA ALA A 107 -23.12 -1.14 -22.11
C ALA A 107 -22.51 -2.38 -21.43
N HIS A 108 -21.98 -2.24 -20.21
CA HIS A 108 -21.24 -3.27 -19.48
C HIS A 108 -21.71 -3.35 -18.01
N PRO A 109 -22.99 -3.65 -17.77
CA PRO A 109 -23.51 -3.64 -16.41
C PRO A 109 -22.82 -4.68 -15.53
N SER A 110 -22.52 -4.28 -14.30
CA SER A 110 -22.12 -5.18 -13.25
C SER A 110 -23.30 -6.06 -12.82
N VAL A 111 -22.99 -7.30 -12.51
CA VAL A 111 -23.91 -8.20 -11.81
C VAL A 111 -23.18 -8.68 -10.56
N ALA A 112 -23.71 -8.33 -9.39
CA ALA A 112 -23.18 -8.80 -8.13
C ALA A 112 -23.33 -10.32 -8.02
N ASP A 113 -22.28 -11.00 -7.63
CA ASP A 113 -22.27 -12.44 -7.29
C ASP A 113 -22.47 -12.71 -5.81
N ARG A 114 -22.73 -11.65 -5.01
CA ARG A 114 -22.83 -11.65 -3.55
C ARG A 114 -24.10 -10.97 -3.08
N THR A 115 -24.62 -11.45 -1.95
CA THR A 115 -25.72 -10.81 -1.27
C THR A 115 -25.29 -9.51 -0.58
N GLU A 116 -26.24 -8.63 -0.26
CA GLU A 116 -25.98 -7.41 0.51
C GLU A 116 -25.34 -7.74 1.87
N GLU A 117 -25.80 -8.79 2.55
CA GLU A 117 -25.24 -9.25 3.83
C GLU A 117 -23.76 -9.63 3.68
N GLN A 118 -23.42 -10.39 2.63
CA GLN A 118 -22.03 -10.78 2.35
C GLN A 118 -21.15 -9.56 2.07
N LEU A 119 -21.64 -8.60 1.29
CA LEU A 119 -20.90 -7.36 1.00
C LEU A 119 -20.69 -6.51 2.25
N LEU A 120 -21.68 -6.41 3.14
CA LEU A 120 -21.55 -5.70 4.41
C LEU A 120 -20.59 -6.41 5.37
N ALA A 121 -20.60 -7.74 5.42
CA ALA A 121 -19.65 -8.52 6.21
C ALA A 121 -18.20 -8.32 5.73
N GLU A 122 -17.99 -8.30 4.40
CA GLU A 122 -16.68 -8.01 3.81
C GLU A 122 -16.24 -6.56 4.07
N ALA A 123 -17.15 -5.61 3.97
CA ALA A 123 -16.89 -4.22 4.30
C ALA A 123 -16.51 -4.05 5.78
N ALA A 124 -17.17 -4.77 6.68
CA ALA A 124 -16.82 -4.77 8.10
C ALA A 124 -15.44 -5.39 8.36
N ALA A 125 -15.08 -6.48 7.66
CA ALA A 125 -13.77 -7.10 7.75
C ALA A 125 -12.67 -6.15 7.23
N ALA A 126 -12.91 -5.50 6.09
CA ALA A 126 -12.00 -4.49 5.54
C ALA A 126 -11.87 -3.27 6.47
N GLY A 127 -12.97 -2.81 7.07
CA GLY A 127 -12.97 -1.72 8.04
C GLY A 127 -12.10 -2.00 9.26
N ARG A 128 -12.17 -3.22 9.80
CA ARG A 128 -11.26 -3.65 10.88
C ARG A 128 -9.80 -3.69 10.44
N ALA A 129 -9.53 -4.20 9.23
CA ALA A 129 -8.18 -4.29 8.71
C ALA A 129 -7.55 -2.92 8.41
N GLU A 130 -8.36 -1.95 7.99
CA GLU A 130 -7.92 -0.60 7.60
C GLU A 130 -8.16 0.45 8.70
N LEU A 131 -8.66 0.05 9.88
CA LEU A 131 -9.02 0.92 11.01
C LEU A 131 -10.02 2.02 10.63
N ILE A 132 -11.00 1.67 9.82
CA ILE A 132 -12.10 2.54 9.42
C ILE A 132 -13.35 2.16 10.21
N ALA A 133 -13.86 3.11 11.00
CA ALA A 133 -15.05 2.90 11.82
C ALA A 133 -16.34 2.80 10.98
N PRO A 134 -17.37 2.04 11.46
CA PRO A 134 -18.70 2.06 10.86
C PRO A 134 -19.31 3.48 10.85
N PRO A 135 -20.39 3.73 10.06
CA PRO A 135 -21.17 2.76 9.31
C PRO A 135 -20.53 2.35 7.97
N TYR A 136 -20.78 1.09 7.55
CA TYR A 136 -20.33 0.57 6.26
C TYR A 136 -21.44 0.54 5.21
N GLY A 137 -22.69 0.70 5.64
CA GLY A 137 -23.89 0.81 4.85
C GLY A 137 -24.72 2.05 5.19
N PRO A 138 -25.87 2.27 4.50
CA PRO A 138 -26.44 1.38 3.47
C PRO A 138 -25.60 1.33 2.20
N LEU A 139 -25.69 0.20 1.45
CA LEU A 139 -24.97 0.06 0.20
C LEU A 139 -25.58 0.98 -0.87
N VAL A 140 -24.73 1.65 -1.62
CA VAL A 140 -25.15 2.38 -2.83
C VAL A 140 -25.46 1.35 -3.92
N PRO A 141 -26.56 1.47 -4.67
CA PRO A 141 -26.90 0.50 -5.70
C PRO A 141 -25.77 0.28 -6.70
N ASP A 142 -25.61 -0.99 -7.12
CA ASP A 142 -24.66 -1.36 -8.16
C ASP A 142 -24.91 -0.56 -9.45
N ASN A 143 -23.88 -0.36 -10.26
CA ASN A 143 -23.93 0.41 -11.51
C ASN A 143 -24.23 1.92 -11.33
N THR A 144 -24.08 2.44 -10.11
CA THR A 144 -24.29 3.86 -9.83
C THR A 144 -23.02 4.66 -10.08
N VAL A 145 -23.14 5.78 -10.80
CA VAL A 145 -22.07 6.77 -10.97
C VAL A 145 -22.43 8.07 -10.25
N ARG A 146 -21.58 8.49 -9.33
CA ARG A 146 -21.73 9.72 -8.52
C ARG A 146 -20.55 10.66 -8.72
N VAL A 147 -20.80 11.95 -8.57
CA VAL A 147 -19.78 12.98 -8.44
C VAL A 147 -19.95 13.61 -7.05
N ALA A 148 -18.87 13.70 -6.31
CA ALA A 148 -18.86 14.30 -4.99
C ALA A 148 -17.63 15.19 -4.80
N PRO A 149 -17.73 16.34 -4.13
CA PRO A 149 -16.55 17.05 -3.65
C PRO A 149 -15.80 16.15 -2.67
N VAL A 150 -14.48 16.31 -2.60
CA VAL A 150 -13.67 15.65 -1.56
C VAL A 150 -13.93 16.37 -0.25
N GLU A 151 -14.46 15.65 0.72
CA GLU A 151 -14.78 16.19 2.02
C GLU A 151 -13.51 16.63 2.75
N PRO A 152 -13.45 17.85 3.31
CA PRO A 152 -12.30 18.31 4.09
C PRO A 152 -11.97 17.37 5.26
N ALA A 153 -12.99 16.78 5.89
CA ALA A 153 -12.82 15.82 6.98
C ALA A 153 -11.96 14.60 6.56
N ALA A 154 -12.19 14.04 5.37
CA ALA A 154 -11.40 12.90 4.86
C ALA A 154 -9.92 13.26 4.68
N THR A 155 -9.64 14.49 4.23
CA THR A 155 -8.27 15.01 4.12
C THR A 155 -7.66 15.20 5.52
N THR A 156 -8.41 15.74 6.46
CA THR A 156 -7.97 15.93 7.85
C THR A 156 -7.67 14.59 8.52
N GLU A 157 -8.51 13.59 8.34
CA GLU A 157 -8.29 12.24 8.86
C GLU A 157 -7.00 11.59 8.29
N LEU A 158 -6.76 11.76 6.99
CA LEU A 158 -5.55 11.26 6.36
C LEU A 158 -4.29 11.99 6.88
N HIS A 159 -4.38 13.33 7.04
CA HIS A 159 -3.29 14.11 7.60
C HIS A 159 -3.03 13.80 9.08
N ALA A 160 -4.08 13.50 9.86
CA ALA A 160 -3.93 13.05 11.24
C ALA A 160 -3.15 11.73 11.32
N LEU A 161 -3.43 10.80 10.38
CA LEU A 161 -2.82 9.48 10.34
C LEU A 161 -1.38 9.47 9.81
N LEU A 162 -1.10 10.23 8.77
CA LEU A 162 0.18 10.18 8.05
C LEU A 162 1.07 11.41 8.26
N GLY A 163 0.49 12.55 8.59
CA GLY A 163 1.09 13.86 8.39
C GLY A 163 0.73 14.46 7.01
N ALA A 164 0.82 15.77 6.87
CA ALA A 164 0.42 16.45 5.62
C ALA A 164 1.34 16.10 4.43
N GLU A 165 2.65 16.18 4.62
CA GLU A 165 3.65 15.90 3.59
C GLU A 165 3.67 14.41 3.18
N PRO A 166 3.65 13.42 4.11
CA PRO A 166 3.51 12.01 3.72
C PRO A 166 2.18 11.70 3.01
N ALA A 167 1.08 12.37 3.37
CA ALA A 167 -0.20 12.25 2.66
C ALA A 167 -0.09 12.79 1.23
N ALA A 168 0.56 13.95 1.03
CA ALA A 168 0.83 14.52 -0.29
C ALA A 168 1.73 13.61 -1.12
N LEU A 169 2.78 13.02 -0.51
CA LEU A 169 3.63 12.02 -1.17
C LEU A 169 2.80 10.81 -1.62
N ARG A 170 1.95 10.26 -0.74
CA ARG A 170 1.06 9.16 -1.10
C ARG A 170 0.25 9.47 -2.35
N ASP A 171 -0.39 10.63 -2.38
CA ASP A 171 -1.22 11.03 -3.54
C ASP A 171 -0.38 11.23 -4.80
N GLU A 172 0.86 11.74 -4.67
CA GLU A 172 1.79 11.84 -5.78
C GLU A 172 2.22 10.46 -6.31
N LEU A 173 2.49 9.50 -5.41
CA LEU A 173 2.81 8.13 -5.80
C LEU A 173 1.63 7.43 -6.48
N MET A 174 0.40 7.69 -6.04
CA MET A 174 -0.80 7.20 -6.72
C MET A 174 -0.97 7.80 -8.12
N ARG A 175 -0.69 9.10 -8.30
CA ARG A 175 -0.72 9.76 -9.62
C ARG A 175 0.31 9.19 -10.58
N THR A 176 1.56 9.07 -10.14
CA THR A 176 2.62 8.45 -10.96
C THR A 176 2.38 6.97 -11.21
N GLY A 177 1.61 6.32 -10.34
CA GLY A 177 1.16 4.94 -10.44
C GLY A 177 0.13 4.68 -11.55
N LEU A 178 -0.44 5.71 -12.18
CA LEU A 178 -1.37 5.51 -13.31
C LEU A 178 -0.70 4.78 -14.49
N THR A 179 0.58 5.04 -14.75
CA THR A 179 1.32 4.38 -15.83
C THR A 179 1.45 2.86 -15.58
N PRO A 180 2.06 2.40 -14.47
CA PRO A 180 2.16 0.96 -14.23
C PRO A 180 0.79 0.29 -14.03
N ALA A 181 -0.22 0.98 -13.47
CA ALA A 181 -1.57 0.42 -13.37
C ALA A 181 -2.21 0.23 -14.74
N THR A 182 -2.01 1.16 -15.69
CA THR A 182 -2.53 1.06 -17.05
C THR A 182 -1.90 -0.11 -17.80
N SER A 183 -0.57 -0.23 -17.79
CA SER A 183 0.13 -1.32 -18.45
C SER A 183 -0.14 -2.68 -17.80
N ALA A 184 -0.29 -2.72 -16.46
CA ALA A 184 -0.71 -3.93 -15.74
C ALA A 184 -2.13 -4.39 -16.13
N CYS A 185 -3.09 -3.47 -16.20
CA CYS A 185 -4.46 -3.82 -16.62
C CYS A 185 -4.51 -4.29 -18.08
N ALA A 186 -3.66 -3.77 -18.97
CA ALA A 186 -3.51 -4.29 -20.32
C ALA A 186 -2.97 -5.72 -20.31
N PHE A 187 -1.87 -5.96 -19.59
CA PHE A 187 -1.30 -7.31 -19.40
C PHE A 187 -2.31 -8.30 -18.82
N LEU A 188 -3.07 -7.90 -17.79
CA LEU A 188 -4.10 -8.77 -17.21
C LEU A 188 -5.17 -9.13 -18.23
N GLY A 189 -5.63 -8.16 -19.04
CA GLY A 189 -6.62 -8.40 -20.09
C GLY A 189 -6.13 -9.37 -21.17
N GLU A 190 -4.89 -9.26 -21.59
CA GLU A 190 -4.23 -10.17 -22.52
C GLU A 190 -4.15 -11.61 -21.97
N HIS A 191 -4.13 -11.78 -20.65
CA HIS A 191 -4.05 -13.06 -19.95
C HIS A 191 -5.37 -13.49 -19.29
N GLY A 192 -6.50 -12.92 -19.72
CA GLY A 192 -7.84 -13.29 -19.28
C GLY A 192 -8.18 -12.92 -17.84
N ASP A 193 -7.53 -11.94 -17.25
CA ASP A 193 -7.75 -11.46 -15.88
C ASP A 193 -7.67 -12.60 -14.81
N THR A 194 -6.82 -13.60 -15.05
CA THR A 194 -6.69 -14.79 -14.20
C THR A 194 -5.93 -14.51 -12.90
N ALA A 195 -6.15 -15.34 -11.89
CA ALA A 195 -5.39 -15.27 -10.63
C ALA A 195 -3.88 -15.49 -10.86
N GLU A 196 -3.52 -16.37 -11.79
CA GLU A 196 -2.11 -16.63 -12.15
C GLU A 196 -1.45 -15.38 -12.74
N ALA A 197 -2.14 -14.68 -13.66
CA ALA A 197 -1.66 -13.43 -14.24
C ALA A 197 -1.48 -12.36 -13.14
N ARG A 198 -2.42 -12.25 -12.19
CA ARG A 198 -2.28 -11.32 -11.06
C ARG A 198 -1.11 -11.69 -10.14
N VAL A 199 -0.91 -12.96 -9.82
CA VAL A 199 0.25 -13.39 -9.03
C VAL A 199 1.56 -13.08 -9.75
N ARG A 200 1.65 -13.34 -11.07
CA ARG A 200 2.83 -12.98 -11.87
C ARG A 200 3.08 -11.46 -11.87
N LEU A 201 2.03 -10.66 -12.02
CA LEU A 201 2.12 -9.21 -11.88
C LEU A 201 2.73 -8.80 -10.53
N VAL A 202 2.21 -9.38 -9.44
CA VAL A 202 2.68 -9.04 -8.09
C VAL A 202 4.12 -9.49 -7.86
N VAL A 203 4.50 -10.72 -8.25
CA VAL A 203 5.90 -11.20 -8.15
C VAL A 203 6.85 -10.22 -8.86
N THR A 204 6.49 -9.79 -10.07
CA THR A 204 7.30 -8.82 -10.83
C THR A 204 7.39 -7.47 -10.10
N ALA A 205 6.26 -6.93 -9.65
CA ALA A 205 6.22 -5.64 -8.95
C ALA A 205 7.01 -5.69 -7.63
N LEU A 206 6.88 -6.78 -6.85
CA LEU A 206 7.65 -6.99 -5.62
C LEU A 206 9.14 -7.13 -5.88
N ALA A 207 9.55 -7.92 -6.90
CA ALA A 207 10.95 -8.08 -7.26
C ALA A 207 11.59 -6.74 -7.70
N ALA A 208 10.89 -5.98 -8.55
CA ALA A 208 11.31 -4.66 -8.97
C ALA A 208 11.44 -3.70 -7.78
N HIS A 209 10.46 -3.73 -6.88
CA HIS A 209 10.45 -2.87 -5.69
C HIS A 209 11.56 -3.27 -4.70
N ALA A 210 11.74 -4.57 -4.43
CA ALA A 210 12.81 -5.03 -3.55
C ALA A 210 14.20 -4.61 -4.05
N SER A 211 14.39 -4.58 -5.37
CA SER A 211 15.66 -4.18 -5.99
C SER A 211 15.99 -2.69 -5.81
N THR A 212 15.03 -1.85 -5.38
CA THR A 212 15.29 -0.43 -5.07
C THR A 212 15.87 -0.22 -3.67
N HIS A 213 15.78 -1.22 -2.79
CA HIS A 213 16.39 -1.14 -1.47
C HIS A 213 17.91 -0.99 -1.59
N THR A 214 18.55 -0.32 -0.64
CA THR A 214 20.01 -0.11 -0.64
C THR A 214 20.80 -1.41 -0.72
N ASP A 215 20.28 -2.47 -0.07
CA ASP A 215 20.85 -3.84 -0.11
C ASP A 215 20.17 -4.73 -1.17
N GLY A 216 19.49 -4.13 -2.14
CA GLY A 216 18.77 -4.84 -3.22
C GLY A 216 17.76 -5.86 -2.70
N LEU A 217 17.65 -7.00 -3.39
CA LEU A 217 16.72 -8.08 -3.00
C LEU A 217 16.89 -8.55 -1.56
N VAL A 218 18.13 -8.58 -1.05
CA VAL A 218 18.46 -9.06 0.29
C VAL A 218 17.84 -8.16 1.37
N GLY A 219 17.87 -6.84 1.20
CA GLY A 219 17.21 -5.92 2.13
C GLY A 219 15.71 -5.79 1.87
N GLY A 220 15.35 -5.66 0.60
CA GLY A 220 13.96 -5.37 0.22
C GLY A 220 12.96 -6.49 0.53
N HIS A 221 13.36 -7.76 0.48
CA HIS A 221 12.43 -8.86 0.74
C HIS A 221 11.94 -8.92 2.20
N TYR A 222 12.64 -8.32 3.16
CA TYR A 222 12.25 -8.36 4.57
C TYR A 222 10.90 -7.69 4.85
N SER A 223 10.54 -6.63 4.12
CA SER A 223 9.21 -6.02 4.25
C SER A 223 8.11 -7.00 3.84
N PHE A 224 8.32 -7.76 2.77
CA PHE A 224 7.33 -8.74 2.30
C PHE A 224 7.25 -9.93 3.24
N LEU A 225 8.39 -10.38 3.77
CA LEU A 225 8.46 -11.43 4.78
C LEU A 225 7.72 -11.01 6.05
N SER A 226 7.95 -9.79 6.54
CA SER A 226 7.25 -9.26 7.72
C SER A 226 5.74 -9.26 7.53
N HIS A 227 5.24 -8.71 6.43
CA HIS A 227 3.81 -8.67 6.16
C HIS A 227 3.19 -10.07 5.95
N LEU A 228 3.92 -10.99 5.30
CA LEU A 228 3.50 -12.36 5.10
C LEU A 228 3.38 -13.10 6.43
N GLU A 229 4.41 -13.01 7.26
CA GLU A 229 4.47 -13.70 8.55
C GLU A 229 3.45 -13.13 9.54
N ASP A 230 3.20 -11.81 9.51
CA ASP A 230 2.10 -11.19 10.28
C ASP A 230 0.73 -11.71 9.83
N PHE A 231 0.49 -11.73 8.53
CA PHE A 231 -0.75 -12.26 7.98
C PHE A 231 -0.97 -13.72 8.36
N LEU A 232 0.02 -14.59 8.17
CA LEU A 232 -0.14 -16.02 8.44
C LEU A 232 -0.33 -16.31 9.91
N VAL A 233 0.30 -15.59 10.82
CA VAL A 233 0.13 -15.81 12.27
C VAL A 233 -1.28 -15.44 12.73
N HIS A 234 -1.95 -14.52 12.07
CA HIS A 234 -3.30 -14.07 12.42
C HIS A 234 -4.41 -14.82 11.67
N GLU A 235 -4.20 -15.08 10.37
CA GLU A 235 -5.25 -15.59 9.47
C GLU A 235 -5.09 -17.09 9.14
N ASP A 236 -3.96 -17.71 9.50
CA ASP A 236 -3.67 -19.11 9.19
C ASP A 236 -3.12 -19.90 10.41
N PRO A 237 -3.86 -19.92 11.54
CA PRO A 237 -3.39 -20.58 12.75
C PRO A 237 -3.13 -22.10 12.57
N ASP A 238 -3.83 -22.74 11.64
CA ASP A 238 -3.70 -24.16 11.33
C ASP A 238 -2.64 -24.49 10.26
N GLY A 239 -2.00 -23.48 9.66
CA GLY A 239 -0.97 -23.63 8.64
C GLY A 239 -1.47 -24.12 7.26
N ARG A 240 -2.79 -24.13 7.04
CA ARG A 240 -3.41 -24.64 5.80
C ARG A 240 -3.08 -23.77 4.60
N LEU A 241 -3.12 -22.45 4.77
CA LEU A 241 -2.83 -21.51 3.71
C LEU A 241 -1.33 -21.51 3.36
N ARG A 242 -0.46 -21.58 4.38
CA ARG A 242 0.98 -21.77 4.18
C ARG A 242 1.27 -23.02 3.36
N ALA A 243 0.63 -24.14 3.68
CA ALA A 243 0.78 -25.36 2.92
C ALA A 243 0.30 -25.23 1.45
N VAL A 244 -0.72 -24.41 1.18
CA VAL A 244 -1.12 -24.06 -0.20
C VAL A 244 -0.02 -23.27 -0.89
N PHE A 245 0.57 -22.28 -0.23
CA PHE A 245 1.65 -21.46 -0.79
C PHE A 245 2.91 -22.28 -1.07
N ASP A 246 3.26 -23.21 -0.16
CA ASP A 246 4.41 -24.13 -0.38
C ASP A 246 4.19 -25.03 -1.60
N ARG A 247 2.98 -25.58 -1.79
CA ARG A 247 2.67 -26.34 -3.01
C ARG A 247 2.75 -25.51 -4.29
N GLN A 248 2.44 -24.22 -4.26
CA GLN A 248 2.63 -23.35 -5.42
C GLN A 248 4.13 -23.11 -5.71
N TRP A 249 4.93 -22.98 -4.66
CA TRP A 249 6.39 -22.93 -4.80
C TRP A 249 6.97 -24.23 -5.39
N GLU A 250 6.56 -25.39 -4.89
CA GLU A 250 7.00 -26.70 -5.40
C GLU A 250 6.72 -26.86 -6.91
N ARG A 251 5.58 -26.33 -7.38
CA ARG A 251 5.18 -26.39 -8.78
C ARG A 251 5.90 -25.38 -9.68
N GLY A 252 6.16 -24.19 -9.20
CA GLY A 252 6.59 -23.06 -10.03
C GLY A 252 7.88 -22.38 -9.59
N GLY A 253 8.52 -22.84 -8.51
CA GLY A 253 9.69 -22.19 -7.91
C GLY A 253 10.80 -21.83 -8.90
N PRO A 254 11.28 -22.74 -9.76
CA PRO A 254 12.31 -22.39 -10.73
C PRO A 254 11.93 -21.27 -11.69
N ALA A 255 10.69 -21.24 -12.18
CA ALA A 255 10.20 -20.17 -13.06
C ALA A 255 10.06 -18.83 -12.32
N VAL A 256 9.62 -18.86 -11.07
CA VAL A 256 9.55 -17.68 -10.19
C VAL A 256 10.97 -17.15 -9.91
N THR A 257 11.90 -18.03 -9.56
CA THR A 257 13.30 -17.65 -9.29
C THR A 257 13.93 -16.98 -10.50
N GLU A 258 13.72 -17.52 -11.69
CA GLU A 258 14.20 -16.90 -12.93
C GLU A 258 13.54 -15.55 -13.22
N LEU A 259 12.23 -15.41 -12.98
CA LEU A 259 11.53 -14.14 -13.11
C LEU A 259 12.10 -13.08 -12.14
N VAL A 260 12.26 -13.43 -10.85
CA VAL A 260 12.83 -12.56 -9.84
C VAL A 260 14.26 -12.15 -10.19
N ARG A 261 15.10 -13.13 -10.61
CA ARG A 261 16.50 -12.88 -11.05
C ARG A 261 16.55 -11.87 -12.18
N ARG A 262 15.75 -12.07 -13.22
CA ARG A 262 15.69 -11.24 -14.42
C ARG A 262 15.27 -9.81 -14.08
N VAL A 263 14.18 -9.68 -13.32
CA VAL A 263 13.65 -8.35 -12.91
C VAL A 263 14.65 -7.62 -12.02
N ALA A 264 15.26 -8.32 -11.06
CA ALA A 264 16.27 -7.73 -10.17
C ALA A 264 17.54 -7.28 -10.91
N ALA A 265 17.89 -7.97 -12.00
CA ALA A 265 18.99 -7.56 -12.87
C ALA A 265 18.65 -6.38 -13.81
N GLY A 266 17.41 -5.84 -13.73
CA GLY A 266 16.95 -4.76 -14.60
C GLY A 266 16.51 -5.21 -16.00
N ASP A 267 16.52 -6.52 -16.30
CA ASP A 267 16.00 -7.05 -17.56
C ASP A 267 14.46 -7.09 -17.50
N THR A 268 13.85 -5.92 -17.66
CA THR A 268 12.40 -5.71 -17.63
C THR A 268 11.84 -5.37 -19.00
N ARG A 269 10.64 -5.89 -19.32
CA ARG A 269 10.03 -5.77 -20.65
C ARG A 269 8.60 -5.23 -20.54
N GLY A 270 8.22 -4.34 -21.46
CA GLY A 270 6.86 -3.81 -21.51
C GLY A 270 6.39 -3.27 -20.16
N TRP A 271 5.27 -3.77 -19.67
CA TRP A 271 4.65 -3.39 -18.41
C TRP A 271 5.55 -3.57 -17.17
N GLU A 272 6.48 -4.52 -17.19
CA GLU A 272 7.41 -4.75 -16.08
C GLU A 272 8.34 -3.55 -15.85
N ARG A 273 8.74 -2.88 -16.95
CA ARG A 273 9.58 -1.66 -16.91
C ARG A 273 8.87 -0.50 -16.21
N ASP A 274 7.55 -0.38 -16.42
CA ASP A 274 6.77 0.68 -15.78
C ASP A 274 6.73 0.52 -14.25
N TRP A 275 6.62 -0.71 -13.75
CA TRP A 275 6.71 -1.00 -12.31
C TRP A 275 8.11 -0.75 -11.74
N ALA A 276 9.17 -1.14 -12.46
CA ALA A 276 10.53 -0.87 -12.03
C ALA A 276 10.82 0.63 -11.99
N HIS A 277 10.40 1.37 -13.00
CA HIS A 277 10.55 2.82 -13.05
C HIS A 277 9.75 3.52 -11.94
N TRP A 278 8.50 3.09 -11.72
CA TRP A 278 7.70 3.65 -10.64
C TRP A 278 8.35 3.40 -9.27
N SER A 279 8.82 2.18 -9.02
CA SER A 279 9.47 1.84 -7.74
C SER A 279 10.71 2.69 -7.47
N ALA A 280 11.58 2.86 -8.48
CA ALA A 280 12.75 3.73 -8.37
C ALA A 280 12.36 5.20 -8.13
N THR A 281 11.34 5.69 -8.85
CA THR A 281 10.82 7.05 -8.68
C THR A 281 10.24 7.25 -7.27
N ALA A 282 9.47 6.26 -6.77
CA ALA A 282 8.89 6.30 -5.44
C ALA A 282 9.96 6.37 -4.36
N TRP A 283 10.99 5.52 -4.47
CA TRP A 283 12.15 5.56 -3.57
C TRP A 283 12.78 6.94 -3.50
N HIS A 284 13.20 7.50 -4.64
CA HIS A 284 13.87 8.80 -4.68
C HIS A 284 13.00 9.96 -4.18
N ARG A 285 11.67 9.88 -4.34
CA ARG A 285 10.77 10.91 -3.81
C ARG A 285 10.66 10.85 -2.30
N ALA A 286 10.48 9.65 -1.74
CA ALA A 286 10.43 9.45 -0.30
C ALA A 286 11.77 9.82 0.37
N GLU A 287 12.89 9.40 -0.21
CA GLU A 287 14.23 9.73 0.26
C GLU A 287 14.48 11.25 0.31
N ARG A 288 14.09 11.99 -0.74
CA ARG A 288 14.20 13.45 -0.76
C ARG A 288 13.36 14.14 0.30
N LEU A 289 12.15 13.66 0.58
CA LEU A 289 11.32 14.21 1.64
C LEU A 289 11.94 13.96 3.02
N LEU A 290 12.43 12.76 3.26
CA LEU A 290 13.12 12.43 4.51
C LEU A 290 14.39 13.28 4.69
N ALA A 291 15.18 13.46 3.62
CA ALA A 291 16.35 14.34 3.62
C ALA A 291 16.00 15.83 3.84
N ALA A 292 14.79 16.25 3.49
CA ALA A 292 14.26 17.59 3.80
C ALA A 292 13.71 17.71 5.23
N GLY A 293 13.84 16.67 6.05
CA GLY A 293 13.40 16.67 7.46
C GLY A 293 11.94 16.28 7.67
N VAL A 294 11.26 15.76 6.64
CA VAL A 294 9.88 15.27 6.78
C VAL A 294 9.87 13.92 7.49
N ASP A 295 9.07 13.81 8.54
CA ASP A 295 8.91 12.56 9.27
C ASP A 295 8.05 11.56 8.46
N LEU A 296 8.63 10.42 8.10
CA LEU A 296 7.97 9.30 7.43
C LEU A 296 7.65 8.12 8.38
N SER A 297 7.91 8.25 9.68
CA SER A 297 7.69 7.16 10.65
C SER A 297 6.21 6.79 10.81
N GLY A 298 5.32 7.71 10.47
CA GLY A 298 3.89 7.60 10.73
C GLY A 298 3.55 7.84 12.20
N ARG A 299 2.27 7.88 12.51
CA ARG A 299 1.77 8.18 13.86
C ARG A 299 1.20 6.92 14.50
N SER A 300 2.07 6.12 15.10
CA SER A 300 1.68 4.84 15.74
C SER A 300 0.57 5.02 16.79
N GLU A 301 0.58 6.12 17.52
CA GLU A 301 -0.47 6.46 18.50
C GLU A 301 -1.85 6.63 17.86
N GLU A 302 -1.91 7.27 16.68
CA GLU A 302 -3.15 7.43 15.93
C GLU A 302 -3.70 6.08 15.47
N TYR A 303 -2.84 5.17 15.01
CA TYR A 303 -3.25 3.81 14.65
C TYR A 303 -3.79 3.04 15.86
N ARG A 304 -3.13 3.12 17.02
CA ARG A 304 -3.59 2.51 18.27
C ARG A 304 -4.94 3.09 18.72
N ALA A 305 -5.08 4.41 18.69
CA ALA A 305 -6.33 5.08 19.06
C ALA A 305 -7.49 4.64 18.17
N ARG A 306 -7.28 4.54 16.84
CA ARG A 306 -8.29 4.05 15.90
C ARG A 306 -8.64 2.58 16.13
N ALA A 307 -7.65 1.73 16.39
CA ALA A 307 -7.87 0.33 16.70
C ALA A 307 -8.72 0.17 17.97
N ALA A 308 -8.40 0.91 19.02
CA ALA A 308 -9.17 0.91 20.27
C ALA A 308 -10.61 1.44 20.06
N ALA A 309 -10.79 2.48 19.23
CA ALA A 309 -12.10 3.06 18.93
C ALA A 309 -13.05 2.12 18.17
N LEU A 310 -12.52 1.10 17.48
CA LEU A 310 -13.34 0.06 16.85
C LEU A 310 -14.01 -0.88 17.87
N GLY A 311 -13.54 -0.92 19.12
CA GLY A 311 -14.11 -1.75 20.18
C GLY A 311 -13.92 -3.25 20.00
N ASP A 312 -13.08 -3.69 19.06
CA ASP A 312 -12.75 -5.10 18.81
C ASP A 312 -11.40 -5.43 19.48
N PRO A 313 -11.39 -6.28 20.54
CA PRO A 313 -10.15 -6.60 21.25
C PRO A 313 -9.06 -7.24 20.38
N ALA A 314 -9.44 -8.02 19.36
CA ALA A 314 -8.48 -8.65 18.46
C ALA A 314 -7.82 -7.64 17.52
N VAL A 315 -8.56 -6.60 17.13
CA VAL A 315 -8.00 -5.47 16.37
C VAL A 315 -7.07 -4.65 17.25
N ALA A 316 -7.49 -4.33 18.48
CA ALA A 316 -6.65 -3.59 19.42
C ALA A 316 -5.34 -4.35 19.71
N GLU A 317 -5.41 -5.64 19.99
CA GLU A 317 -4.23 -6.50 20.20
C GLU A 317 -3.26 -6.45 19.00
N ARG A 318 -3.78 -6.50 17.79
CA ARG A 318 -2.94 -6.53 16.59
C ARG A 318 -2.17 -5.22 16.36
N TRP A 319 -2.76 -4.08 16.72
CA TRP A 319 -2.20 -2.76 16.44
C TRP A 319 -1.48 -2.12 17.63
N ASP A 320 -1.57 -2.72 18.81
CA ASP A 320 -0.87 -2.29 20.00
C ASP A 320 0.19 -3.31 20.39
N PHE A 321 1.46 -2.93 20.26
CA PHE A 321 2.60 -3.80 20.57
C PHE A 321 2.64 -4.21 22.05
N GLU A 322 2.08 -3.41 22.95
CA GLU A 322 2.01 -3.74 24.39
C GLU A 322 0.97 -4.81 24.68
N LEU A 323 -0.12 -4.84 23.91
CA LEU A 323 -1.20 -5.82 24.04
C LEU A 323 -0.96 -7.07 23.21
N ARG A 324 -0.07 -7.01 22.25
CA ARG A 324 0.10 -8.05 21.24
C ARG A 324 0.74 -9.30 21.83
N THR A 325 0.05 -10.43 21.75
CA THR A 325 0.50 -11.73 22.24
C THR A 325 0.97 -12.66 21.12
N ARG A 326 0.48 -12.46 19.89
CA ARG A 326 0.77 -13.31 18.73
C ARG A 326 1.83 -12.72 17.83
N TYR A 327 3.02 -13.32 17.86
CA TYR A 327 4.14 -12.98 17.02
C TYR A 327 4.63 -14.20 16.24
N SER A 328 4.98 -14.01 14.95
CA SER A 328 5.69 -15.04 14.19
C SER A 328 7.11 -15.23 14.72
N GLU A 329 7.77 -16.32 14.33
CA GLU A 329 9.19 -16.54 14.63
C GLU A 329 10.05 -15.37 14.12
N PHE A 330 9.80 -14.93 12.88
CA PHE A 330 10.48 -13.79 12.29
C PHE A 330 10.43 -12.55 13.18
N HIS A 331 9.24 -12.14 13.62
CA HIS A 331 9.08 -10.95 14.45
C HIS A 331 9.72 -11.08 15.82
N ARG A 332 9.66 -12.28 16.44
CA ARG A 332 10.38 -12.53 17.70
C ARG A 332 11.89 -12.41 17.54
N MET A 333 12.44 -12.94 16.44
CA MET A 333 13.88 -12.83 16.18
C MET A 333 14.30 -11.39 15.87
N VAL A 334 13.49 -10.63 15.11
CA VAL A 334 13.75 -9.21 14.84
C VAL A 334 13.76 -8.40 16.13
N ALA A 335 12.77 -8.58 17.01
CA ALA A 335 12.73 -7.88 18.31
C ALA A 335 13.97 -8.20 19.20
N ARG A 336 14.45 -9.45 19.17
CA ARG A 336 15.69 -9.83 19.89
C ARG A 336 16.95 -9.25 19.24
N SER A 337 16.98 -9.08 17.94
CA SER A 337 18.13 -8.54 17.21
C SER A 337 18.27 -7.02 17.35
N ASP A 338 17.18 -6.32 17.65
CA ASP A 338 17.11 -4.86 17.79
C ASP A 338 16.22 -4.50 19.00
N PRO A 339 16.70 -4.77 20.24
CA PRO A 339 15.89 -4.57 21.45
C PRO A 339 15.53 -3.12 21.70
N ASP A 340 16.31 -2.18 21.20
CA ASP A 340 16.09 -0.74 21.35
C ASP A 340 15.25 -0.14 20.21
N GLY A 341 14.86 -0.96 19.21
CA GLY A 341 14.02 -0.52 18.10
C GLY A 341 14.67 0.49 17.14
N THR A 342 16.01 0.52 17.09
CA THR A 342 16.78 1.49 16.30
C THR A 342 16.55 1.35 14.79
N MET A 343 16.22 0.15 14.34
CA MET A 343 15.91 -0.16 12.95
C MET A 343 14.74 0.69 12.43
N PHE A 344 13.74 0.94 13.27
CA PHE A 344 12.52 1.67 12.86
C PHE A 344 12.76 3.15 12.55
N GLY A 345 13.88 3.72 13.04
CA GLY A 345 14.32 5.09 12.74
C GLY A 345 15.28 5.21 11.54
N ARG A 346 15.70 4.10 10.94
CA ARG A 346 16.66 4.13 9.83
C ARG A 346 16.04 4.70 8.55
N THR A 347 16.82 5.49 7.84
CA THR A 347 16.42 6.12 6.56
C THR A 347 15.91 5.10 5.55
N ASP A 348 16.66 4.02 5.31
CA ASP A 348 16.30 2.96 4.36
C ASP A 348 14.98 2.28 4.74
N TYR A 349 14.78 1.99 6.04
CA TYR A 349 13.54 1.42 6.54
C TYR A 349 12.33 2.34 6.31
N LEU A 350 12.44 3.62 6.68
CA LEU A 350 11.34 4.59 6.57
C LEU A 350 10.94 4.83 5.11
N VAL A 351 11.91 5.01 4.23
CA VAL A 351 11.70 5.18 2.79
C VAL A 351 11.02 3.93 2.21
N TYR A 352 11.58 2.76 2.50
CA TYR A 352 11.09 1.50 1.94
C TYR A 352 9.68 1.16 2.43
N ARG A 353 9.40 1.30 3.72
CA ARG A 353 8.07 1.10 4.31
C ARG A 353 7.02 2.01 3.65
N THR A 354 7.33 3.29 3.49
CA THR A 354 6.41 4.27 2.90
C THR A 354 6.07 3.92 1.46
N THR A 355 7.09 3.56 0.67
CA THR A 355 6.90 3.20 -0.75
C THR A 355 6.26 1.84 -0.94
N THR A 356 6.51 0.86 -0.06
CA THR A 356 5.84 -0.45 -0.05
C THR A 356 4.32 -0.29 0.22
N ASN A 357 3.93 0.61 1.12
CA ASN A 357 2.52 0.88 1.38
C ASN A 357 1.81 1.48 0.15
N ALA A 358 2.48 2.36 -0.60
CA ALA A 358 1.95 2.89 -1.86
C ALA A 358 1.86 1.80 -2.94
N LEU A 359 2.86 0.92 -3.05
CA LEU A 359 2.85 -0.24 -3.95
C LEU A 359 1.63 -1.14 -3.71
N TYR A 360 1.33 -1.46 -2.46
CA TYR A 360 0.19 -2.32 -2.14
C TYR A 360 -1.16 -1.68 -2.52
N ARG A 361 -1.28 -0.36 -2.41
CA ARG A 361 -2.47 0.37 -2.89
C ARG A 361 -2.61 0.30 -4.41
N LEU A 362 -1.54 0.46 -5.16
CA LEU A 362 -1.55 0.32 -6.62
C LEU A 362 -1.92 -1.10 -7.07
N LEU A 363 -1.37 -2.11 -6.40
CA LEU A 363 -1.71 -3.51 -6.68
C LEU A 363 -3.19 -3.80 -6.41
N ALA A 364 -3.77 -3.22 -5.35
CA ALA A 364 -5.20 -3.35 -5.06
C ALA A 364 -6.07 -2.72 -6.17
N ILE A 365 -5.63 -1.61 -6.80
CA ILE A 365 -6.32 -1.04 -7.96
C ILE A 365 -6.33 -2.06 -9.12
N CYS A 366 -5.24 -2.78 -9.34
CA CYS A 366 -5.12 -3.81 -10.39
C CYS A 366 -5.86 -5.12 -10.07
N ASP A 367 -6.90 -5.11 -9.24
CA ASP A 367 -7.69 -6.28 -8.82
C ASP A 367 -6.93 -7.37 -8.06
N VAL A 368 -5.73 -7.08 -7.59
CA VAL A 368 -4.95 -8.03 -6.78
C VAL A 368 -5.63 -8.20 -5.41
N ARG A 369 -6.03 -9.42 -5.13
CA ARG A 369 -6.63 -9.79 -3.83
C ARG A 369 -5.54 -9.96 -2.77
N PRO A 370 -5.84 -9.73 -1.48
CA PRO A 370 -4.87 -9.92 -0.41
C PRO A 370 -4.15 -11.28 -0.45
N VAL A 371 -4.89 -12.38 -0.65
CA VAL A 371 -4.30 -13.72 -0.72
C VAL A 371 -3.34 -13.90 -1.90
N GLU A 372 -3.61 -13.28 -3.06
CA GLU A 372 -2.72 -13.31 -4.23
C GLU A 372 -1.43 -12.52 -3.96
N ARG A 373 -1.55 -11.39 -3.24
CA ARG A 373 -0.39 -10.60 -2.81
C ARG A 373 0.48 -11.37 -1.83
N TYR A 374 -0.10 -12.06 -0.85
CA TYR A 374 0.66 -12.85 0.11
C TYR A 374 1.27 -14.11 -0.50
N LEU A 375 0.59 -14.76 -1.44
CA LEU A 375 1.19 -15.83 -2.24
C LEU A 375 2.41 -15.32 -3.01
N ALA A 376 2.28 -14.19 -3.70
CA ALA A 376 3.41 -13.60 -4.43
C ALA A 376 4.57 -13.19 -3.50
N ALA A 377 4.26 -12.63 -2.32
CA ALA A 377 5.26 -12.35 -1.29
C ALA A 377 5.98 -13.63 -0.84
N HIS A 378 5.24 -14.71 -0.58
CA HIS A 378 5.82 -16.02 -0.26
C HIS A 378 6.77 -16.51 -1.37
N LEU A 379 6.35 -16.44 -2.62
CA LEU A 379 7.14 -16.85 -3.77
C LEU A 379 8.45 -16.04 -3.90
N VAL A 380 8.38 -14.71 -3.74
CA VAL A 380 9.58 -13.85 -3.76
C VAL A 380 10.51 -14.15 -2.59
N VAL A 381 9.96 -14.28 -1.38
CA VAL A 381 10.74 -14.63 -0.16
C VAL A 381 11.45 -15.96 -0.32
N ARG A 382 10.83 -16.95 -0.97
CA ARG A 382 11.46 -18.26 -1.26
C ARG A 382 12.52 -18.18 -2.37
N ALA A 383 12.36 -17.27 -3.34
CA ALA A 383 13.31 -17.10 -4.45
C ALA A 383 14.61 -16.42 -4.01
N VAL A 384 14.58 -15.51 -3.01
CA VAL A 384 15.76 -14.76 -2.59
C VAL A 384 16.90 -15.67 -2.11
N PRO A 385 16.70 -16.64 -1.21
CA PRO A 385 17.78 -17.58 -0.82
C PRO A 385 18.36 -18.37 -1.97
N GLU A 386 17.54 -18.78 -2.94
CA GLU A 386 17.99 -19.52 -4.12
C GLU A 386 18.92 -18.68 -5.02
N LEU A 387 18.68 -17.36 -5.05
CA LEU A 387 19.46 -16.42 -5.87
C LEU A 387 20.71 -15.89 -5.19
N THR A 388 20.66 -15.71 -3.87
CA THR A 388 21.67 -14.95 -3.13
C THR A 388 22.41 -15.78 -2.08
N GLY A 389 21.93 -16.96 -1.77
CA GLY A 389 22.37 -17.75 -0.61
C GLY A 389 21.97 -17.16 0.74
N HIS A 390 21.27 -16.02 0.76
CA HIS A 390 20.92 -15.30 1.98
C HIS A 390 19.67 -15.87 2.63
N ARG A 391 19.83 -16.54 3.78
CA ARG A 391 18.74 -17.07 4.58
C ARG A 391 18.46 -16.11 5.75
N TRP A 392 17.23 -15.61 5.86
CA TRP A 392 16.87 -14.64 6.88
C TRP A 392 17.09 -15.17 8.31
N GLN A 393 16.85 -16.48 8.53
CA GLN A 393 17.07 -17.13 9.84
C GLN A 393 18.53 -17.03 10.28
N GLU A 394 19.46 -17.29 9.37
CA GLU A 394 20.91 -17.22 9.65
C GLU A 394 21.33 -15.76 9.89
N HIS A 395 20.86 -14.85 9.06
CA HIS A 395 21.23 -13.43 9.15
C HIS A 395 20.70 -12.79 10.43
N ILE A 396 19.41 -12.92 10.74
CA ILE A 396 18.83 -12.37 11.96
C ILE A 396 19.34 -13.13 13.17
N GLY A 397 19.55 -14.44 13.10
CA GLY A 397 20.16 -15.24 14.15
C GLY A 397 21.56 -14.75 14.53
N ALA A 398 22.38 -14.40 13.54
CA ALA A 398 23.68 -13.79 13.78
C ALA A 398 23.57 -12.38 14.43
N ALA A 399 22.56 -11.60 14.05
CA ALA A 399 22.27 -10.30 14.69
C ALA A 399 21.82 -10.45 16.15
N VAL A 400 20.96 -11.44 16.44
CA VAL A 400 20.55 -11.79 17.81
C VAL A 400 21.75 -12.16 18.66
N ALA A 401 22.64 -13.04 18.15
CA ALA A 401 23.83 -13.44 18.88
C ALA A 401 24.74 -12.25 19.22
N ARG A 402 24.89 -11.28 18.31
CA ARG A 402 25.65 -10.04 18.57
C ARG A 402 24.99 -9.18 19.63
N ALA A 403 23.68 -8.99 19.58
CA ALA A 403 22.93 -8.17 20.53
C ALA A 403 22.96 -8.77 21.96
N GLU A 404 22.90 -10.09 22.07
CA GLU A 404 22.97 -10.81 23.36
C GLU A 404 24.41 -10.90 23.92
N GLY A 405 25.42 -10.97 23.04
CA GLY A 405 26.84 -10.98 23.44
C GLY A 405 27.40 -9.61 23.80
N ALA A 406 26.66 -8.53 23.51
CA ALA A 406 27.05 -7.15 23.89
C ALA A 406 26.50 -6.72 25.26
N LYS A 407 25.66 -7.55 25.90
CA LYS A 407 25.18 -7.39 27.28
C LYS A 407 26.08 -8.08 28.28
#